data_e7d109bc3885e2590e89037a8d83f22f
#
_entry.id   e7d109bc3885e2590e89037a8d83f22f
#
_cell.length_a   1.000
_cell.length_b   1.000
_cell.length_c   1.000
_cell.angle_alpha   90.00
_cell.angle_beta   90.00
_cell.angle_gamma   90.00
#
_symmetry.space_group_name_H-M   'P 1'
#
loop_
_entity.id
_entity.type
_entity.pdbx_description
1 polymer ?
#
loop_
_entity_poly.entity_id
_entity_poly.type
_entity_poly.pdbx_seq_one_letter_code
_entity_poly.pdbx_strand_id
1 'polypeptide(L)'
;MKKAVHAVSGPTTVLLRDDIDTDALLPAEFLKVTTRTGLGRCLFADWVRAGHPEVAFVAEARPVHVLVATRNFGCGSSREHAVWALADYGVQAIVALSFGDIFRNNCAKNDVVAATIAPAAHTRLLASLAAAGPGAVLSLTLADRTLRLPDGQTLPFELAPGHAEQLTSDEDDIARTLRLDQALRAHEARVARETPWLLPQS
;
A
#
# COMPACT_ATOMS: atom_id res chain seq x y z
N MET A 1 -15.36 9.17 7.52
CA MET A 1 -14.17 9.89 8.03
C MET A 1 -12.98 8.97 7.82
N LYS A 2 -11.92 9.47 7.21
CA LYS A 2 -10.62 8.77 7.09
C LYS A 2 -10.04 8.61 8.51
N LYS A 3 -9.39 7.48 8.77
CA LYS A 3 -8.72 7.24 10.05
C LYS A 3 -7.20 7.35 9.83
N ALA A 4 -6.54 8.21 10.59
CA ALA A 4 -5.09 8.35 10.52
C ALA A 4 -4.39 7.03 10.89
N VAL A 5 -3.37 6.65 10.11
CA VAL A 5 -2.52 5.49 10.36
C VAL A 5 -1.21 6.00 10.97
N HIS A 6 -1.00 5.76 12.26
CA HIS A 6 0.23 6.13 12.96
C HIS A 6 1.19 4.96 13.13
N ALA A 7 0.63 3.77 13.29
CA ALA A 7 1.39 2.53 13.42
C ALA A 7 0.59 1.36 12.86
N VAL A 8 1.29 0.34 12.40
CA VAL A 8 0.74 -0.96 11.99
C VAL A 8 1.48 -2.04 12.73
N SER A 9 0.77 -3.01 13.31
CA SER A 9 1.38 -4.15 13.96
C SER A 9 0.52 -5.40 13.76
N GLY A 10 1.15 -6.53 13.50
CA GLY A 10 0.43 -7.77 13.41
C GLY A 10 1.14 -8.91 12.70
N PRO A 11 0.41 -10.03 12.50
CA PRO A 11 0.93 -11.21 11.83
C PRO A 11 1.49 -10.88 10.46
N THR A 12 2.61 -11.49 10.15
CA THR A 12 3.38 -11.20 8.93
C THR A 12 3.45 -12.43 8.05
N THR A 13 3.35 -12.22 6.75
CA THR A 13 3.68 -13.22 5.73
C THR A 13 4.71 -12.69 4.74
N VAL A 14 5.42 -13.60 4.07
CA VAL A 14 6.52 -13.27 3.16
C VAL A 14 6.23 -13.84 1.78
N LEU A 15 6.38 -13.02 0.75
CA LEU A 15 6.32 -13.39 -0.67
C LEU A 15 7.67 -13.12 -1.33
N LEU A 16 8.48 -14.15 -1.49
CA LEU A 16 9.84 -14.07 -2.07
C LEU A 16 9.79 -14.19 -3.61
N ARG A 17 9.06 -13.27 -4.24
CA ARG A 17 8.94 -13.24 -5.69
C ARG A 17 8.99 -11.79 -6.16
N ASP A 18 9.83 -11.52 -7.16
CA ASP A 18 9.88 -10.23 -7.85
C ASP A 18 8.69 -10.09 -8.81
N ASP A 19 8.38 -8.85 -9.18
CA ASP A 19 7.41 -8.51 -10.21
C ASP A 19 6.00 -9.09 -9.98
N ILE A 20 5.56 -9.16 -8.73
CA ILE A 20 4.16 -9.50 -8.43
C ILE A 20 3.29 -8.35 -8.94
N ASP A 21 2.59 -8.59 -10.04
CA ASP A 21 1.77 -7.59 -10.70
C ASP A 21 0.35 -7.52 -10.13
N THR A 22 -0.40 -6.50 -10.56
CA THR A 22 -1.77 -6.28 -10.10
C THR A 22 -2.76 -7.33 -10.61
N ASP A 23 -2.45 -8.06 -11.70
CA ASP A 23 -3.25 -9.20 -12.17
C ASP A 23 -3.08 -10.42 -11.26
N ALA A 24 -1.87 -10.67 -10.82
CA ALA A 24 -1.61 -11.72 -9.83
C ALA A 24 -2.30 -11.42 -8.49
N LEU A 25 -2.27 -10.15 -8.04
CA LEU A 25 -2.97 -9.72 -6.82
C LEU A 25 -4.49 -9.89 -6.93
N LEU A 26 -5.08 -9.46 -8.05
CA LEU A 26 -6.51 -9.57 -8.28
C LEU A 26 -6.79 -9.77 -9.77
N PRO A 27 -7.18 -10.99 -10.21
CA PRO A 27 -7.51 -11.30 -11.60
C PRO A 27 -8.59 -10.39 -12.19
N ALA A 28 -8.49 -10.12 -13.49
CA ALA A 28 -9.35 -9.18 -14.21
C ALA A 28 -10.86 -9.51 -14.10
N GLU A 29 -11.23 -10.76 -13.89
CA GLU A 29 -12.63 -11.20 -13.73
C GLU A 29 -13.33 -10.52 -12.55
N PHE A 30 -12.57 -10.09 -11.51
CA PHE A 30 -13.09 -9.44 -10.30
C PHE A 30 -13.17 -7.90 -10.41
N LEU A 31 -12.71 -7.30 -11.50
CA LEU A 31 -12.71 -5.83 -11.68
C LEU A 31 -14.10 -5.23 -11.93
N LYS A 32 -15.12 -6.06 -12.14
CA LYS A 32 -16.52 -5.61 -12.34
C LYS A 32 -17.18 -5.14 -11.04
N VAL A 33 -16.55 -5.37 -9.91
CA VAL A 33 -17.08 -5.01 -8.58
C VAL A 33 -16.79 -3.54 -8.31
N THR A 34 -17.80 -2.79 -7.91
CA THR A 34 -17.70 -1.36 -7.56
C THR A 34 -17.56 -1.11 -6.06
N THR A 35 -17.70 -2.16 -5.24
CA THR A 35 -17.57 -2.09 -3.78
C THR A 35 -16.16 -2.46 -3.34
N ARG A 36 -15.67 -1.81 -2.28
CA ARG A 36 -14.34 -2.08 -1.71
C ARG A 36 -14.31 -3.32 -0.81
N THR A 37 -15.47 -3.93 -0.53
CA THR A 37 -15.61 -5.07 0.38
C THR A 37 -15.93 -6.35 -0.39
N GLY A 38 -15.49 -7.50 0.13
CA GLY A 38 -15.68 -8.82 -0.45
C GLY A 38 -14.62 -9.22 -1.48
N LEU A 39 -13.60 -8.37 -1.74
CA LEU A 39 -12.49 -8.67 -2.65
C LEU A 39 -11.35 -9.44 -1.96
N GLY A 40 -11.23 -9.36 -0.65
CA GLY A 40 -10.17 -10.05 0.11
C GLY A 40 -10.13 -11.56 -0.14
N ARG A 41 -11.29 -12.19 -0.31
CA ARG A 41 -11.41 -13.62 -0.67
C ARG A 41 -10.94 -13.95 -2.10
N CYS A 42 -10.78 -12.94 -2.95
CA CYS A 42 -10.33 -13.07 -4.33
C CYS A 42 -8.84 -12.72 -4.49
N LEU A 43 -8.18 -12.35 -3.39
CA LEU A 43 -6.76 -12.05 -3.38
C LEU A 43 -5.97 -13.27 -3.88
N PHE A 44 -5.08 -13.07 -4.87
CA PHE A 44 -4.29 -14.13 -5.49
C PHE A 44 -5.11 -15.32 -6.03
N ALA A 45 -6.36 -15.09 -6.47
CA ALA A 45 -7.30 -16.17 -6.80
C ALA A 45 -6.73 -17.20 -7.79
N ASP A 46 -6.00 -16.76 -8.83
CA ASP A 46 -5.38 -17.68 -9.80
C ASP A 46 -4.25 -18.51 -9.18
N TRP A 47 -3.44 -17.91 -8.32
CA TRP A 47 -2.36 -18.61 -7.63
C TRP A 47 -2.92 -19.60 -6.59
N VAL A 48 -3.99 -19.25 -5.91
CA VAL A 48 -4.70 -20.14 -4.99
C VAL A 48 -5.27 -21.35 -5.76
N ARG A 49 -5.93 -21.10 -6.90
CA ARG A 49 -6.47 -22.17 -7.77
C ARG A 49 -5.37 -23.09 -8.31
N ALA A 50 -4.20 -22.52 -8.61
CA ALA A 50 -3.03 -23.25 -9.07
C ALA A 50 -2.26 -23.98 -7.95
N GLY A 51 -2.63 -23.75 -6.68
CA GLY A 51 -2.00 -24.39 -5.52
C GLY A 51 -0.58 -23.86 -5.21
N HIS A 52 -0.31 -22.58 -5.52
CA HIS A 52 0.97 -21.96 -5.20
C HIS A 52 1.18 -21.88 -3.68
N PRO A 53 2.25 -22.46 -3.12
CA PRO A 53 2.47 -22.51 -1.67
C PRO A 53 2.70 -21.13 -1.06
N GLU A 54 3.18 -20.15 -1.84
CA GLU A 54 3.45 -18.80 -1.37
C GLU A 54 2.18 -18.08 -0.91
N VAL A 55 1.02 -18.45 -1.45
CA VAL A 55 -0.28 -17.86 -1.12
C VAL A 55 -1.19 -18.79 -0.29
N ALA A 56 -0.63 -19.81 0.33
CA ALA A 56 -1.36 -20.73 1.22
C ALA A 56 -2.09 -19.97 2.35
N PHE A 57 -1.55 -18.84 2.80
CA PHE A 57 -2.20 -17.99 3.80
C PHE A 57 -3.59 -17.51 3.38
N VAL A 58 -3.82 -17.27 2.07
CA VAL A 58 -5.14 -16.88 1.55
C VAL A 58 -6.08 -18.09 1.56
N ALA A 59 -5.62 -19.24 1.06
CA ALA A 59 -6.41 -20.47 1.02
C ALA A 59 -6.82 -20.94 2.43
N GLU A 60 -5.96 -20.73 3.41
CA GLU A 60 -6.17 -21.07 4.83
C GLU A 60 -6.84 -19.96 5.64
N ALA A 61 -7.17 -18.82 5.00
CA ALA A 61 -7.73 -17.64 5.64
C ALA A 61 -6.94 -17.17 6.89
N ARG A 62 -5.61 -17.30 6.85
CA ARG A 62 -4.74 -16.84 7.96
C ARG A 62 -4.69 -15.33 8.00
N PRO A 63 -4.79 -14.69 9.17
CA PRO A 63 -4.68 -13.24 9.29
C PRO A 63 -3.29 -12.76 8.89
N VAL A 64 -3.24 -11.72 8.06
CA VAL A 64 -2.00 -11.04 7.66
C VAL A 64 -2.23 -9.54 7.73
N HIS A 65 -1.46 -8.87 8.58
CA HIS A 65 -1.47 -7.41 8.67
C HIS A 65 -0.27 -6.78 7.94
N VAL A 66 0.86 -7.49 7.92
CA VAL A 66 2.06 -7.02 7.23
C VAL A 66 2.48 -8.04 6.18
N LEU A 67 2.62 -7.58 4.95
CA LEU A 67 3.13 -8.37 3.84
C LEU A 67 4.57 -7.95 3.55
N VAL A 68 5.50 -8.89 3.55
CA VAL A 68 6.88 -8.65 3.14
C VAL A 68 7.07 -9.20 1.73
N ALA A 69 7.53 -8.35 0.82
CA ALA A 69 7.74 -8.70 -0.58
C ALA A 69 9.14 -8.30 -1.05
N THR A 70 9.49 -8.64 -2.28
CA THR A 70 10.78 -8.34 -2.88
C THR A 70 10.69 -7.12 -3.80
N ARG A 71 11.11 -7.21 -5.05
CA ARG A 71 11.18 -6.05 -5.97
C ARG A 71 9.90 -5.88 -6.76
N ASN A 72 9.63 -4.60 -7.10
CA ASN A 72 8.62 -4.19 -8.07
C ASN A 72 7.21 -4.75 -7.76
N PHE A 73 6.86 -4.75 -6.47
CA PHE A 73 5.55 -5.23 -6.01
C PHE A 73 4.42 -4.32 -6.49
N GLY A 74 3.36 -4.92 -7.02
CA GLY A 74 2.21 -4.19 -7.56
C GLY A 74 2.51 -3.52 -8.90
N CYS A 75 3.46 -4.06 -9.69
CA CYS A 75 3.70 -3.59 -11.05
C CYS A 75 2.49 -3.87 -11.99
N GLY A 76 2.61 -3.48 -13.25
CA GLY A 76 1.58 -3.70 -14.27
C GLY A 76 0.50 -2.64 -14.31
N SER A 77 -0.74 -3.06 -14.53
CA SER A 77 -1.86 -2.16 -14.79
C SER A 77 -2.27 -1.33 -13.57
N SER A 78 -2.76 -0.10 -13.82
CA SER A 78 -3.31 0.78 -12.77
C SER A 78 -4.64 0.24 -12.25
N ARG A 79 -4.59 -0.63 -11.24
CA ARG A 79 -5.77 -1.25 -10.64
C ARG A 79 -5.84 -0.97 -9.14
N GLU A 80 -6.68 -0.02 -8.77
CA GLU A 80 -6.94 0.27 -7.36
C GLU A 80 -7.58 -0.92 -6.63
N HIS A 81 -8.34 -1.75 -7.35
CA HIS A 81 -8.96 -2.98 -6.86
C HIS A 81 -7.96 -3.97 -6.25
N ALA A 82 -6.71 -4.01 -6.74
CA ALA A 82 -5.67 -4.84 -6.15
C ALA A 82 -5.34 -4.40 -4.71
N VAL A 83 -5.33 -3.09 -4.45
CA VAL A 83 -5.14 -2.54 -3.10
C VAL A 83 -6.39 -2.78 -2.25
N TRP A 84 -7.59 -2.66 -2.81
CA TRP A 84 -8.83 -2.98 -2.10
C TRP A 84 -8.87 -4.44 -1.65
N ALA A 85 -8.43 -5.38 -2.51
CA ALA A 85 -8.36 -6.79 -2.16
C ALA A 85 -7.39 -7.05 -1.00
N LEU A 86 -6.22 -6.41 -1.00
CA LEU A 86 -5.25 -6.49 0.09
C LEU A 86 -5.82 -5.91 1.40
N ALA A 87 -6.40 -4.71 1.33
CA ALA A 87 -6.98 -4.05 2.50
C ALA A 87 -8.17 -4.83 3.08
N ASP A 88 -9.07 -5.31 2.22
CA ASP A 88 -10.24 -6.11 2.63
C ASP A 88 -9.83 -7.49 3.17
N TYR A 89 -8.69 -8.04 2.75
CA TYR A 89 -8.11 -9.23 3.35
C TYR A 89 -7.55 -8.97 4.75
N GLY A 90 -7.20 -7.71 5.07
CA GLY A 90 -6.64 -7.30 6.36
C GLY A 90 -5.20 -6.80 6.30
N VAL A 91 -4.59 -6.71 5.11
CA VAL A 91 -3.24 -6.17 4.94
C VAL A 91 -3.26 -4.66 5.16
N GLN A 92 -2.50 -4.20 6.14
CA GLN A 92 -2.38 -2.79 6.54
C GLN A 92 -1.04 -2.18 6.11
N ALA A 93 -0.02 -3.00 5.96
CA ALA A 93 1.31 -2.56 5.50
C ALA A 93 1.95 -3.60 4.57
N ILE A 94 2.70 -3.08 3.61
CA ILE A 94 3.56 -3.88 2.72
C ILE A 94 4.97 -3.33 2.84
N VAL A 95 5.93 -4.21 3.11
CA VAL A 95 7.36 -3.89 3.20
C VAL A 95 8.06 -4.56 2.03
N ALA A 96 8.66 -3.77 1.13
CA ALA A 96 9.30 -4.30 -0.07
C ALA A 96 10.58 -3.54 -0.44
N LEU A 97 11.36 -4.10 -1.35
CA LEU A 97 12.53 -3.44 -1.93
C LEU A 97 12.15 -2.31 -2.90
N SER A 98 11.03 -2.49 -3.62
CA SER A 98 10.45 -1.45 -4.50
C SER A 98 9.00 -1.80 -4.86
N PHE A 99 8.28 -0.81 -5.40
CA PHE A 99 6.88 -0.90 -5.78
C PHE A 99 6.66 -0.34 -7.19
N GLY A 100 5.60 -0.77 -7.85
CA GLY A 100 5.03 -0.03 -8.96
C GLY A 100 4.50 1.34 -8.48
N ASP A 101 4.83 2.43 -9.19
CA ASP A 101 4.52 3.80 -8.72
C ASP A 101 3.02 4.04 -8.53
N ILE A 102 2.20 3.58 -9.47
CA ILE A 102 0.73 3.74 -9.40
C ILE A 102 0.17 2.94 -8.23
N PHE A 103 0.65 1.71 -8.05
CA PHE A 103 0.23 0.85 -6.94
C PHE A 103 0.55 1.49 -5.59
N ARG A 104 1.77 2.01 -5.42
CA ARG A 104 2.21 2.71 -4.21
C ARG A 104 1.34 3.93 -3.88
N ASN A 105 0.96 4.72 -4.90
CA ASN A 105 0.04 5.83 -4.73
C ASN A 105 -1.37 5.37 -4.33
N ASN A 106 -1.85 4.27 -4.90
CA ASN A 106 -3.14 3.69 -4.54
C ASN A 106 -3.12 3.13 -3.11
N CYS A 107 -2.00 2.58 -2.63
CA CYS A 107 -1.85 2.17 -1.24
C CYS A 107 -2.11 3.34 -0.28
N ALA A 108 -1.44 4.48 -0.48
CA ALA A 108 -1.61 5.66 0.38
C ALA A 108 -3.05 6.22 0.38
N LYS A 109 -3.77 6.13 -0.75
CA LYS A 109 -5.18 6.53 -0.88
C LYS A 109 -6.14 5.60 -0.11
N ASN A 110 -5.73 4.35 0.10
CA ASN A 110 -6.55 3.32 0.74
C ASN A 110 -6.00 2.91 2.12
N ASP A 111 -5.23 3.81 2.76
CA ASP A 111 -4.69 3.65 4.11
C ASP A 111 -3.79 2.41 4.30
N VAL A 112 -3.19 1.90 3.22
CA VAL A 112 -2.19 0.84 3.23
C VAL A 112 -0.79 1.45 3.19
N VAL A 113 0.06 1.07 4.13
CA VAL A 113 1.44 1.56 4.20
C VAL A 113 2.31 0.81 3.20
N ALA A 114 2.86 1.48 2.19
CA ALA A 114 3.84 0.92 1.27
C ALA A 114 5.25 1.37 1.68
N ALA A 115 5.92 0.58 2.51
CA ALA A 115 7.22 0.86 3.10
C ALA A 115 8.35 0.27 2.24
N THR A 116 9.27 1.10 1.77
CA THR A 116 10.46 0.66 1.03
C THR A 116 11.62 0.49 2.01
N ILE A 117 12.39 -0.60 1.90
CA ILE A 117 13.59 -0.81 2.71
C ILE A 117 14.80 -1.14 1.84
N ALA A 118 15.99 -0.79 2.37
CA ALA A 118 17.25 -1.08 1.71
C ALA A 118 17.53 -2.60 1.62
N PRO A 119 18.24 -3.10 0.60
CA PRO A 119 18.51 -4.53 0.42
C PRO A 119 19.17 -5.20 1.65
N ALA A 120 20.12 -4.54 2.30
CA ALA A 120 20.74 -5.06 3.50
C ALA A 120 19.77 -5.17 4.69
N ALA A 121 18.84 -4.22 4.83
CA ALA A 121 17.79 -4.26 5.83
C ALA A 121 16.78 -5.38 5.53
N HIS A 122 16.43 -5.58 4.23
CA HIS A 122 15.55 -6.67 3.80
C HIS A 122 16.13 -8.04 4.13
N THR A 123 17.42 -8.27 3.89
CA THR A 123 18.09 -9.53 4.26
C THR A 123 18.01 -9.79 5.77
N ARG A 124 18.24 -8.77 6.60
CA ARG A 124 18.13 -8.87 8.06
C ARG A 124 16.69 -9.13 8.52
N LEU A 125 15.71 -8.46 7.90
CA LEU A 125 14.29 -8.69 8.14
C LEU A 125 13.91 -10.15 7.88
N LEU A 126 14.29 -10.70 6.72
CA LEU A 126 13.99 -12.09 6.36
C LEU A 126 14.64 -13.09 7.34
N ALA A 127 15.89 -12.84 7.76
CA ALA A 127 16.56 -13.70 8.74
C ALA A 127 15.84 -13.69 10.10
N SER A 128 15.41 -12.52 10.57
CA SER A 128 14.66 -12.38 11.83
C SER A 128 13.28 -13.06 11.76
N LEU A 129 12.56 -12.92 10.63
CA LEU A 129 11.28 -13.60 10.41
C LEU A 129 11.44 -15.12 10.35
N ALA A 130 12.48 -15.62 9.66
CA ALA A 130 12.76 -17.05 9.59
C ALA A 130 13.08 -17.65 10.97
N ALA A 131 13.82 -16.93 11.80
CA ALA A 131 14.14 -17.35 13.16
C ALA A 131 12.91 -17.35 14.09
N ALA A 132 11.99 -16.39 13.91
CA ALA A 132 10.77 -16.30 14.71
C ALA A 132 9.70 -17.32 14.31
N GLY A 133 9.73 -17.80 13.06
CA GLY A 133 8.77 -18.78 12.55
C GLY A 133 7.41 -18.23 12.16
N PRO A 134 6.44 -19.13 11.86
CA PRO A 134 5.10 -18.75 11.42
C PRO A 134 4.37 -17.88 12.45
N GLY A 135 3.67 -16.86 11.97
CA GLY A 135 2.92 -15.92 12.83
C GLY A 135 3.78 -14.82 13.46
N ALA A 136 5.06 -14.70 13.06
CA ALA A 136 5.91 -13.61 13.48
C ALA A 136 5.21 -12.25 13.29
N VAL A 137 5.39 -11.36 14.27
CA VAL A 137 4.79 -10.03 14.30
C VAL A 137 5.82 -8.99 13.95
N LEU A 138 5.47 -8.12 12.98
CA LEU A 138 6.19 -6.89 12.70
C LEU A 138 5.40 -5.69 13.21
N SER A 139 6.11 -4.61 13.57
CA SER A 139 5.49 -3.35 13.94
C SER A 139 6.16 -2.20 13.20
N LEU A 140 5.38 -1.41 12.47
CA LEU A 140 5.82 -0.21 11.76
C LEU A 140 5.32 1.02 12.51
N THR A 141 6.21 1.98 12.77
CA THR A 141 5.85 3.31 13.31
C THR A 141 6.14 4.35 12.25
N LEU A 142 5.10 5.10 11.82
CA LEU A 142 5.22 6.02 10.70
C LEU A 142 5.95 7.32 11.09
N ALA A 143 5.79 7.78 12.33
CA ALA A 143 6.43 9.00 12.83
C ALA A 143 7.96 8.93 12.70
N ASP A 144 8.54 7.83 13.13
CA ASP A 144 10.00 7.60 13.14
C ASP A 144 10.47 6.82 11.92
N ARG A 145 9.55 6.36 11.07
CA ARG A 145 9.83 5.47 9.93
C ARG A 145 10.66 4.26 10.33
N THR A 146 10.26 3.61 11.40
CA THR A 146 10.96 2.45 11.96
C THR A 146 10.11 1.19 11.89
N LEU A 147 10.76 0.10 11.49
CA LEU A 147 10.24 -1.26 11.48
C LEU A 147 10.87 -2.05 12.62
N ARG A 148 10.08 -2.48 13.58
CA ARG A 148 10.53 -3.32 14.69
C ARG A 148 10.37 -4.78 14.32
N LEU A 149 11.45 -5.52 14.44
CA LEU A 149 11.56 -6.96 14.17
C LEU A 149 11.11 -7.81 15.37
N PRO A 150 10.83 -9.12 15.18
CA PRO A 150 10.49 -10.04 16.26
C PRO A 150 11.56 -10.17 17.35
N ASP A 151 12.83 -10.02 16.98
CA ASP A 151 13.98 -10.05 17.91
C ASP A 151 14.20 -8.72 18.67
N GLY A 152 13.31 -7.73 18.45
CA GLY A 152 13.39 -6.41 19.09
C GLY A 152 14.28 -5.40 18.38
N GLN A 153 15.06 -5.79 17.37
CA GLN A 153 15.84 -4.85 16.56
C GLN A 153 14.92 -3.93 15.74
N THR A 154 15.45 -2.78 15.34
CA THR A 154 14.73 -1.83 14.48
C THR A 154 15.48 -1.59 13.19
N LEU A 155 14.74 -1.46 12.10
CA LEU A 155 15.23 -1.12 10.76
C LEU A 155 14.53 0.15 10.27
N PRO A 156 15.22 1.05 9.59
CA PRO A 156 14.59 2.19 8.94
C PRO A 156 13.85 1.73 7.68
N PHE A 157 12.75 2.41 7.37
CA PHE A 157 12.08 2.32 6.08
C PHE A 157 11.79 3.70 5.50
N GLU A 158 11.49 3.74 4.21
CA GLU A 158 11.14 4.95 3.48
C GLU A 158 9.70 4.90 2.99
N LEU A 159 9.07 6.07 2.95
CA LEU A 159 7.79 6.31 2.30
C LEU A 159 8.00 7.30 1.16
N ALA A 160 7.22 7.17 0.10
CA ALA A 160 7.25 8.15 -0.98
C ALA A 160 6.87 9.55 -0.45
N PRO A 161 7.39 10.63 -1.08
CA PRO A 161 7.08 12.00 -0.68
C PRO A 161 5.56 12.24 -0.56
N GLY A 162 5.13 12.89 0.52
CA GLY A 162 3.73 13.18 0.81
C GLY A 162 2.89 11.99 1.33
N HIS A 163 3.34 10.74 1.17
CA HIS A 163 2.55 9.59 1.66
C HIS A 163 2.48 9.52 3.19
N ALA A 164 3.54 9.90 3.89
CA ALA A 164 3.51 9.95 5.35
C ALA A 164 2.42 10.92 5.85
N GLU A 165 2.38 12.13 5.30
CA GLU A 165 1.35 13.12 5.62
C GLU A 165 -0.05 12.61 5.25
N GLN A 166 -0.20 12.02 4.06
CA GLN A 166 -1.47 11.47 3.62
C GLN A 166 -1.97 10.35 4.54
N LEU A 167 -1.11 9.43 4.98
CA LEU A 167 -1.46 8.32 5.86
C LEU A 167 -1.80 8.79 7.29
N THR A 168 -1.05 9.76 7.82
CA THR A 168 -1.21 10.24 9.21
C THR A 168 -2.26 11.35 9.36
N SER A 169 -2.83 11.85 8.26
CA SER A 169 -3.88 12.87 8.29
C SER A 169 -5.26 12.22 8.39
N ASP A 170 -6.11 12.77 9.24
CA ASP A 170 -7.55 12.44 9.30
C ASP A 170 -8.37 13.10 8.18
N GLU A 171 -7.73 13.94 7.37
CA GLU A 171 -8.37 14.65 6.26
C GLU A 171 -8.39 13.80 4.99
N ASP A 172 -9.53 13.86 4.31
CA ASP A 172 -9.66 13.31 2.96
C ASP A 172 -9.05 14.25 1.90
N ASP A 173 -8.93 13.76 0.67
CA ASP A 173 -8.34 14.52 -0.44
C ASP A 173 -9.13 15.80 -0.76
N ILE A 174 -10.44 15.82 -0.50
CA ILE A 174 -11.29 17.00 -0.71
C ILE A 174 -10.95 18.08 0.33
N ALA A 175 -10.89 17.72 1.61
CA ALA A 175 -10.52 18.64 2.67
C ALA A 175 -9.12 19.22 2.46
N ARG A 176 -8.15 18.41 2.02
CA ARG A 176 -6.80 18.87 1.66
C ARG A 176 -6.82 19.86 0.50
N THR A 177 -7.62 19.61 -0.55
CA THR A 177 -7.75 20.52 -1.69
C THR A 177 -8.38 21.86 -1.26
N LEU A 178 -9.38 21.83 -0.39
CA LEU A 178 -10.03 23.03 0.13
C LEU A 178 -9.10 23.96 0.91
N ARG A 179 -8.06 23.44 1.54
CA ARG A 179 -7.01 24.28 2.16
C ARG A 179 -6.25 25.15 1.15
N LEU A 180 -6.22 24.74 -0.10
CA LEU A 180 -5.54 25.44 -1.18
C LEU A 180 -6.47 26.43 -1.91
N ASP A 181 -7.71 26.64 -1.43
CA ASP A 181 -8.73 27.48 -2.09
C ASP A 181 -8.20 28.89 -2.41
N GLN A 182 -7.49 29.54 -1.48
CA GLN A 182 -6.90 30.84 -1.73
C GLN A 182 -5.85 30.82 -2.86
N ALA A 183 -4.97 29.81 -2.87
CA ALA A 183 -3.96 29.66 -3.89
C ALA A 183 -4.59 29.32 -5.25
N LEU A 184 -5.64 28.50 -5.24
CA LEU A 184 -6.42 28.15 -6.43
C LEU A 184 -7.08 29.38 -7.04
N ARG A 185 -7.79 30.18 -6.25
CA ARG A 185 -8.42 31.44 -6.71
C ARG A 185 -7.39 32.43 -7.26
N ALA A 186 -6.23 32.55 -6.61
CA ALA A 186 -5.16 33.40 -7.11
C ALA A 186 -4.60 32.90 -8.45
N HIS A 187 -4.48 31.59 -8.62
CA HIS A 187 -4.08 30.97 -9.87
C HIS A 187 -5.12 31.22 -10.98
N GLU A 188 -6.39 30.96 -10.70
CA GLU A 188 -7.50 31.18 -11.64
C GLU A 188 -7.59 32.64 -12.10
N ALA A 189 -7.45 33.60 -11.16
CA ALA A 189 -7.42 35.03 -11.48
C ALA A 189 -6.21 35.40 -12.36
N ARG A 190 -5.07 34.76 -12.15
CA ARG A 190 -3.89 34.93 -13.01
C ARG A 190 -4.13 34.36 -14.40
N VAL A 191 -4.64 33.14 -14.52
CA VAL A 191 -4.97 32.50 -15.80
C VAL A 191 -5.97 33.34 -16.58
N ALA A 192 -7.03 33.83 -15.91
CA ALA A 192 -8.03 34.70 -16.55
C ALA A 192 -7.44 35.98 -17.15
N ARG A 193 -6.39 36.53 -16.53
CA ARG A 193 -5.73 37.73 -17.00
C ARG A 193 -4.68 37.48 -18.06
N GLU A 194 -3.83 36.43 -17.87
CA GLU A 194 -2.64 36.20 -18.69
C GLU A 194 -2.92 35.28 -19.89
N THR A 195 -3.89 34.35 -19.75
CA THR A 195 -4.23 33.36 -20.78
C THR A 195 -5.75 33.16 -20.93
N PRO A 196 -6.53 34.25 -21.21
CA PRO A 196 -8.00 34.19 -21.23
C PRO A 196 -8.55 33.19 -22.24
N TRP A 197 -7.80 32.83 -23.28
CA TRP A 197 -8.19 31.87 -24.30
C TRP A 197 -8.22 30.40 -23.80
N LEU A 198 -7.67 30.13 -22.62
CA LEU A 198 -7.74 28.79 -21.98
C LEU A 198 -9.02 28.61 -21.17
N LEU A 199 -9.80 29.67 -20.93
CA LEU A 199 -11.05 29.58 -20.20
C LEU A 199 -12.20 29.24 -21.15
N PRO A 200 -13.19 28.43 -20.70
CA PRO A 200 -14.40 28.18 -21.48
C PRO A 200 -15.07 29.54 -21.82
N GLN A 201 -15.30 29.78 -23.09
CA GLN A 201 -16.13 30.92 -23.49
C GLN A 201 -17.58 30.56 -23.17
N SER A 202 -18.21 31.31 -22.29
CA SER A 202 -19.64 31.20 -21.93
C SER A 202 -20.52 31.58 -23.10
#